data_9771586a260ae37c067cec10e27ce9ac
#
_entry.id   9771586a260ae37c067cec10e27ce9ac
#
_cell.length_a   1.000
_cell.length_b   1.000
_cell.length_c   1.000
_cell.angle_alpha   90.00
_cell.angle_beta   90.00
_cell.angle_gamma   90.00
#
_symmetry.space_group_name_H-M   'P 1'
#
loop_
_entity.id
_entity.type
_entity.pdbx_description
1 polymer ?
#
loop_
_entity_poly.entity_id
_entity_poly.type
_entity_poly.pdbx_seq_one_letter_code
_entity_poly.pdbx_strand_id
1 'polypeptide(L)'
;MKEIKEIKELKQNLKLGQIVFLGSTKLANMDLYDYLRDTTSFSIYNESVQKLKIEDVEKCVEMISNLQPSKLFIYIGEEEIKNEKLDIDDFISKYEWFLYKINQNCKNCTLYIISLNEENDIAKKVNKRLHKLSEECGCRFIKLIGNSICDFISTIKVYLRKFPINFVEAMRYS
;
A
#
# COMPACT_ATOMS: atom_id res chain seq x y z
N MET A 1 29.94 5.42 15.85
CA MET A 1 29.17 5.06 17.06
C MET A 1 28.01 6.01 17.37
N LYS A 2 28.12 7.31 17.09
CA LYS A 2 27.02 8.27 17.23
C LYS A 2 25.83 7.95 16.28
N GLU A 3 26.07 7.68 14.99
CA GLU A 3 25.05 7.37 13.99
C GLU A 3 24.21 6.12 14.34
N ILE A 4 24.82 5.09 14.90
CA ILE A 4 24.10 3.87 15.31
C ILE A 4 23.19 4.14 16.52
N LYS A 5 23.56 5.07 17.39
CA LYS A 5 22.75 5.47 18.53
C LYS A 5 21.56 6.33 18.09
N GLU A 6 21.78 7.27 17.17
CA GLU A 6 20.72 8.11 16.58
C GLU A 6 19.71 7.27 15.78
N ILE A 7 20.18 6.27 15.02
CA ILE A 7 19.29 5.34 14.30
C ILE A 7 18.51 4.45 15.29
N LYS A 8 19.10 4.04 16.40
CA LYS A 8 18.39 3.27 17.44
C LYS A 8 17.38 4.14 18.19
N GLU A 9 17.70 5.40 18.49
CA GLU A 9 16.77 6.32 19.14
C GLU A 9 15.63 6.75 18.19
N LEU A 10 15.89 6.95 16.90
CA LEU A 10 14.88 7.13 15.87
C LEU A 10 13.97 5.91 15.75
N LYS A 11 14.52 4.68 15.79
CA LYS A 11 13.72 3.43 15.77
C LYS A 11 12.87 3.25 17.04
N GLN A 12 13.32 3.71 18.21
CA GLN A 12 12.53 3.65 19.45
C GLN A 12 11.38 4.66 19.46
N ASN A 13 11.45 5.74 18.69
CA ASN A 13 10.40 6.74 18.56
C ASN A 13 9.38 6.41 17.44
N LEU A 14 9.64 5.39 16.62
CA LEU A 14 8.67 4.90 15.64
C LEU A 14 7.52 4.23 16.38
N LYS A 15 6.32 4.80 16.27
CA LYS A 15 5.10 4.21 16.80
C LYS A 15 4.74 3.00 15.93
N LEU A 16 4.94 1.80 16.45
CA LEU A 16 4.52 0.56 15.78
C LEU A 16 3.00 0.56 15.50
N GLY A 17 2.57 -0.17 14.50
CA GLY A 17 1.16 -0.35 14.18
C GLY A 17 0.53 0.80 13.38
N GLN A 18 1.32 1.66 12.77
CA GLN A 18 0.85 2.80 12.00
C GLN A 18 0.41 2.42 10.57
N ILE A 19 -0.04 3.41 9.82
CA ILE A 19 -0.45 3.28 8.43
C ILE A 19 0.74 3.62 7.54
N VAL A 20 1.08 2.71 6.65
CA VAL A 20 2.20 2.88 5.70
C VAL A 20 1.68 2.83 4.27
N PHE A 21 2.16 3.73 3.44
CA PHE A 21 1.98 3.73 1.99
C PHE A 21 3.31 3.38 1.32
N LEU A 22 3.25 2.44 0.39
CA LEU A 22 4.38 2.06 -0.45
C LEU A 22 3.95 2.09 -1.91
N GLY A 23 4.64 2.86 -2.72
CA GLY A 23 4.32 2.96 -4.12
C GLY A 23 5.41 3.60 -4.96
N SER A 24 5.12 3.82 -6.22
CA SER A 24 6.02 4.44 -7.17
C SER A 24 5.82 5.97 -7.24
N THR A 25 6.14 6.55 -8.37
CA THR A 25 6.28 8.00 -8.59
C THR A 25 5.06 8.81 -8.17
N LYS A 26 3.85 8.32 -8.44
CA LYS A 26 2.60 9.03 -8.07
C LYS A 26 2.52 9.25 -6.56
N LEU A 27 2.70 8.20 -5.76
CA LEU A 27 2.66 8.32 -4.30
C LEU A 27 3.87 9.04 -3.73
N ALA A 28 5.06 8.84 -4.31
CA ALA A 28 6.28 9.51 -3.86
C ALA A 28 6.18 11.04 -3.96
N ASN A 29 5.36 11.55 -4.88
CA ASN A 29 5.15 12.98 -5.10
C ASN A 29 3.94 13.56 -4.32
N MET A 30 3.23 12.72 -3.53
CA MET A 30 2.08 13.17 -2.74
C MET A 30 2.47 13.45 -1.29
N ASP A 31 2.03 14.58 -0.76
CA ASP A 31 2.01 14.80 0.69
C ASP A 31 0.78 14.12 1.31
N LEU A 32 0.87 12.80 1.45
CA LEU A 32 -0.23 11.97 1.98
C LEU A 32 -0.58 12.36 3.42
N TYR A 33 0.37 12.84 4.21
CA TYR A 33 0.10 13.29 5.57
C TYR A 33 -0.87 14.48 5.58
N ASP A 34 -0.61 15.51 4.79
CA ASP A 34 -1.46 16.70 4.74
C ASP A 34 -2.88 16.39 4.24
N TYR A 35 -3.01 15.46 3.28
CA TYR A 35 -4.31 15.07 2.75
C TYR A 35 -5.14 14.19 3.70
N LEU A 36 -4.49 13.40 4.56
CA LEU A 36 -5.15 12.30 5.29
C LEU A 36 -5.13 12.48 6.82
N ARG A 37 -4.37 13.41 7.37
CA ARG A 37 -4.18 13.61 8.82
C ARG A 37 -5.49 13.77 9.60
N ASP A 38 -6.50 14.39 9.01
CA ASP A 38 -7.80 14.62 9.64
C ASP A 38 -8.75 13.40 9.54
N THR A 39 -8.33 12.35 8.83
CA THR A 39 -9.15 11.17 8.58
C THR A 39 -8.90 10.06 9.59
N THR A 40 -7.74 10.03 10.22
CA THR A 40 -7.32 8.98 11.14
C THR A 40 -6.49 9.55 12.28
N SER A 41 -6.58 8.90 13.46
CA SER A 41 -5.71 9.20 14.61
C SER A 41 -4.35 8.50 14.55
N PHE A 42 -4.14 7.59 13.57
CA PHE A 42 -2.86 6.91 13.38
C PHE A 42 -1.90 7.78 12.59
N SER A 43 -0.62 7.64 12.88
CA SER A 43 0.42 8.27 12.07
C SER A 43 0.48 7.62 10.70
N ILE A 44 0.76 8.42 9.69
CA ILE A 44 0.85 8.00 8.29
C ILE A 44 2.30 8.17 7.84
N TYR A 45 2.86 7.10 7.28
CA TYR A 45 4.19 7.10 6.69
C TYR A 45 4.09 6.85 5.19
N ASN A 46 4.70 7.72 4.41
CA ASN A 46 4.83 7.54 2.96
C ASN A 46 6.24 7.06 2.63
N GLU A 47 6.39 5.75 2.46
CA GLU A 47 7.66 5.09 2.13
C GLU A 47 7.78 4.82 0.62
N SER A 48 7.04 5.59 -0.17
CA SER A 48 7.06 5.46 -1.63
C SER A 48 8.34 6.03 -2.22
N VAL A 49 8.82 5.38 -3.28
CA VAL A 49 10.08 5.72 -3.95
C VAL A 49 9.81 6.00 -5.42
N GLN A 50 10.40 7.08 -5.95
CA GLN A 50 10.28 7.39 -7.37
C GLN A 50 10.78 6.24 -8.25
N LYS A 51 9.99 5.90 -9.25
CA LYS A 51 10.28 4.83 -10.22
C LYS A 51 10.46 3.44 -9.58
N LEU A 52 9.88 3.23 -8.39
CA LEU A 52 9.90 1.91 -7.75
C LEU A 52 9.24 0.89 -8.66
N LYS A 53 9.94 -0.21 -8.90
CA LYS A 53 9.45 -1.38 -9.63
C LYS A 53 9.29 -2.57 -8.69
N ILE A 54 8.47 -3.54 -9.11
CA ILE A 54 8.26 -4.77 -8.33
C ILE A 54 9.56 -5.55 -8.11
N GLU A 55 10.52 -5.48 -9.00
CA GLU A 55 11.83 -6.13 -8.86
C GLU A 55 12.72 -5.51 -7.75
N ASP A 56 12.43 -4.26 -7.36
CA ASP A 56 13.20 -3.54 -6.34
C ASP A 56 12.60 -3.63 -4.93
N VAL A 57 11.39 -4.22 -4.79
CA VAL A 57 10.65 -4.22 -3.50
C VAL A 57 11.31 -5.04 -2.40
N GLU A 58 12.24 -5.92 -2.72
CA GLU A 58 12.98 -6.69 -1.70
C GLU A 58 13.65 -5.76 -0.67
N LYS A 59 14.19 -4.64 -1.14
CA LYS A 59 14.79 -3.60 -0.30
C LYS A 59 13.79 -2.93 0.65
N CYS A 60 12.50 -2.94 0.27
CA CYS A 60 11.42 -2.34 1.06
C CYS A 60 10.91 -3.29 2.15
N VAL A 61 11.10 -4.62 2.01
CA VAL A 61 10.58 -5.61 2.96
C VAL A 61 11.13 -5.39 4.38
N GLU A 62 12.43 -5.18 4.51
CA GLU A 62 13.06 -4.94 5.82
C GLU A 62 12.55 -3.64 6.45
N MET A 63 12.47 -2.57 5.67
CA MET A 63 11.98 -1.28 6.12
C MET A 63 10.52 -1.38 6.62
N ILE A 64 9.63 -1.97 5.82
CA ILE A 64 8.22 -2.18 6.20
C ILE A 64 8.13 -3.08 7.43
N SER A 65 8.94 -4.15 7.49
CA SER A 65 8.97 -5.06 8.64
C SER A 65 9.38 -4.36 9.94
N ASN A 66 10.31 -3.42 9.87
CA ASN A 66 10.72 -2.63 11.03
C ASN A 66 9.62 -1.67 11.52
N LEU A 67 8.76 -1.19 10.63
CA LEU A 67 7.64 -0.30 10.98
C LEU A 67 6.48 -1.05 11.61
N GLN A 68 6.34 -2.37 11.38
CA GLN A 68 5.22 -3.18 11.86
C GLN A 68 3.86 -2.48 11.64
N PRO A 69 3.48 -2.14 10.40
CA PRO A 69 2.27 -1.38 10.13
C PRO A 69 1.01 -2.16 10.51
N SER A 70 -0.04 -1.45 10.91
CA SER A 70 -1.38 -2.04 11.04
C SER A 70 -2.10 -2.13 9.69
N LYS A 71 -1.77 -1.20 8.79
CA LYS A 71 -2.26 -1.17 7.41
C LYS A 71 -1.12 -0.80 6.46
N LEU A 72 -0.98 -1.56 5.39
CA LEU A 72 -0.04 -1.26 4.30
C LEU A 72 -0.81 -1.08 3.00
N PHE A 73 -0.72 0.11 2.42
CA PHE A 73 -1.30 0.43 1.12
C PHE A 73 -0.23 0.36 0.05
N ILE A 74 -0.43 -0.48 -0.96
CA ILE A 74 0.55 -0.82 -1.99
C ILE A 74 0.07 -0.31 -3.35
N TYR A 75 0.85 0.58 -3.98
CA TYR A 75 0.61 1.12 -5.32
C TYR A 75 1.86 0.94 -6.19
N ILE A 76 2.10 -0.27 -6.66
CA ILE A 76 3.28 -0.66 -7.46
C ILE A 76 2.81 -1.26 -8.78
N GLY A 77 3.52 -0.95 -9.87
CA GLY A 77 3.23 -1.37 -11.24
C GLY A 77 3.11 -0.20 -12.21
N GLU A 78 3.14 1.03 -11.71
CA GLU A 78 3.04 2.25 -12.52
C GLU A 78 4.17 2.36 -13.56
N GLU A 79 5.36 1.89 -13.22
CA GLU A 79 6.51 1.91 -14.14
C GLU A 79 6.45 0.73 -15.13
N GLU A 80 5.98 -0.43 -14.68
CA GLU A 80 5.91 -1.64 -15.49
C GLU A 80 4.89 -1.54 -16.62
N ILE A 81 3.70 -0.96 -16.34
CA ILE A 81 2.63 -0.83 -17.34
C ILE A 81 2.97 0.12 -18.51
N LYS A 82 4.06 0.89 -18.41
CA LYS A 82 4.60 1.70 -19.51
C LYS A 82 5.27 0.84 -20.58
N ASN A 83 5.63 -0.40 -20.25
CA ASN A 83 6.24 -1.34 -21.16
C ASN A 83 5.18 -2.21 -21.84
N GLU A 84 4.96 -2.01 -23.15
CA GLU A 84 4.00 -2.79 -23.94
C GLU A 84 4.31 -4.30 -23.99
N LYS A 85 5.55 -4.68 -23.71
CA LYS A 85 6.02 -6.08 -23.69
C LYS A 85 6.15 -6.63 -22.27
N LEU A 86 5.44 -6.06 -21.30
CA LEU A 86 5.46 -6.55 -19.93
C LEU A 86 5.04 -8.02 -19.85
N ASP A 87 5.88 -8.85 -19.26
CA ASP A 87 5.50 -10.19 -18.84
C ASP A 87 4.66 -10.08 -17.56
N ILE A 88 3.33 -10.16 -17.74
CA ILE A 88 2.38 -10.00 -16.64
C ILE A 88 2.50 -11.16 -15.64
N ASP A 89 2.81 -12.37 -16.09
CA ASP A 89 2.91 -13.54 -15.19
C ASP A 89 4.15 -13.41 -14.30
N ASP A 90 5.27 -12.99 -14.84
CA ASP A 90 6.48 -12.69 -14.06
C ASP A 90 6.23 -11.54 -13.06
N PHE A 91 5.57 -10.47 -13.50
CA PHE A 91 5.19 -9.35 -12.63
C PHE A 91 4.32 -9.81 -11.46
N ILE A 92 3.28 -10.60 -11.72
CA ILE A 92 2.37 -11.11 -10.69
C ILE A 92 3.10 -12.06 -9.73
N SER A 93 3.98 -12.92 -10.23
CA SER A 93 4.77 -13.83 -9.38
C SER A 93 5.68 -13.07 -8.41
N LYS A 94 6.32 -11.99 -8.86
CA LYS A 94 7.12 -11.12 -8.00
C LYS A 94 6.27 -10.38 -6.98
N TYR A 95 5.07 -9.94 -7.39
CA TYR A 95 4.12 -9.29 -6.48
C TYR A 95 3.63 -10.25 -5.39
N GLU A 96 3.29 -11.48 -5.75
CA GLU A 96 2.90 -12.55 -4.81
C GLU A 96 4.01 -12.84 -3.81
N TRP A 97 5.26 -12.96 -4.28
CA TRP A 97 6.42 -13.13 -3.41
C TRP A 97 6.57 -11.98 -2.42
N PHE A 98 6.39 -10.75 -2.87
CA PHE A 98 6.42 -9.56 -1.99
C PHE A 98 5.35 -9.63 -0.91
N LEU A 99 4.09 -9.90 -1.28
CA LEU A 99 2.99 -10.04 -0.32
C LEU A 99 3.26 -11.15 0.69
N TYR A 100 3.79 -12.28 0.23
CA TYR A 100 4.17 -13.39 1.10
C TYR A 100 5.23 -12.95 2.12
N LYS A 101 6.27 -12.25 1.70
CA LYS A 101 7.33 -11.75 2.58
C LYS A 101 6.80 -10.77 3.62
N ILE A 102 5.93 -9.86 3.23
CA ILE A 102 5.30 -8.94 4.17
C ILE A 102 4.43 -9.70 5.19
N ASN A 103 3.61 -10.63 4.76
CA ASN A 103 2.77 -11.44 5.64
C ASN A 103 3.59 -12.27 6.64
N GLN A 104 4.76 -12.76 6.26
CA GLN A 104 5.67 -13.48 7.16
C GLN A 104 6.24 -12.59 8.27
N ASN A 105 6.51 -11.32 7.95
CA ASN A 105 7.20 -10.40 8.85
C ASN A 105 6.24 -9.46 9.62
N CYS A 106 5.03 -9.22 9.10
CA CYS A 106 4.04 -8.28 9.64
C CYS A 106 2.69 -8.99 9.87
N LYS A 107 2.61 -9.86 10.87
CA LYS A 107 1.46 -10.76 11.08
C LYS A 107 0.12 -10.07 11.36
N ASN A 108 0.14 -8.84 11.89
CA ASN A 108 -1.07 -8.08 12.23
C ASN A 108 -1.36 -6.95 11.24
N CYS A 109 -0.77 -7.00 10.05
CA CYS A 109 -0.92 -5.99 9.01
C CYS A 109 -2.06 -6.35 8.05
N THR A 110 -2.97 -5.43 7.83
CA THR A 110 -3.93 -5.55 6.72
C THR A 110 -3.31 -4.97 5.45
N LEU A 111 -3.20 -5.80 4.41
CA LEU A 111 -2.63 -5.40 3.13
C LEU A 111 -3.72 -4.91 2.18
N TYR A 112 -3.48 -3.77 1.55
CA TYR A 112 -4.34 -3.18 0.54
C TYR A 112 -3.54 -3.03 -0.76
N ILE A 113 -4.02 -3.64 -1.84
CA ILE A 113 -3.49 -3.44 -3.18
C ILE A 113 -4.35 -2.40 -3.87
N ILE A 114 -3.75 -1.29 -4.29
CA ILE A 114 -4.44 -0.22 -5.00
C ILE A 114 -4.32 -0.46 -6.50
N SER A 115 -5.45 -0.39 -7.23
CA SER A 115 -5.44 -0.55 -8.68
C SER A 115 -4.61 0.56 -9.35
N LEU A 116 -3.96 0.21 -10.45
CA LEU A 116 -3.28 1.16 -11.31
C LEU A 116 -4.29 1.96 -12.14
N ASN A 117 -3.92 3.15 -12.59
CA ASN A 117 -4.71 3.90 -13.54
C ASN A 117 -4.83 3.12 -14.87
N GLU A 118 -6.07 2.95 -15.36
CA GLU A 118 -6.36 2.16 -16.56
C GLU A 118 -6.20 3.00 -17.83
N GLU A 119 -5.00 3.57 -18.03
CA GLU A 119 -4.68 4.39 -19.20
C GLU A 119 -4.43 3.56 -20.47
N ASN A 120 -4.16 2.27 -20.30
CA ASN A 120 -3.90 1.34 -21.40
C ASN A 120 -4.41 -0.07 -21.10
N ASP A 121 -4.41 -0.94 -22.11
CA ASP A 121 -4.92 -2.32 -21.97
C ASP A 121 -4.03 -3.20 -21.08
N ILE A 122 -2.75 -2.88 -20.95
CA ILE A 122 -1.84 -3.58 -20.04
C ILE A 122 -2.25 -3.31 -18.61
N ALA A 123 -2.51 -2.05 -18.25
CA ALA A 123 -2.98 -1.67 -16.92
C ALA A 123 -4.27 -2.41 -16.56
N LYS A 124 -5.23 -2.51 -17.48
CA LYS A 124 -6.48 -3.27 -17.27
C LYS A 124 -6.22 -4.74 -16.98
N LYS A 125 -5.33 -5.37 -17.78
CA LYS A 125 -4.94 -6.79 -17.59
C LYS A 125 -4.23 -6.98 -16.24
N VAL A 126 -3.30 -6.11 -15.90
CA VAL A 126 -2.57 -6.13 -14.62
C VAL A 126 -3.54 -5.97 -13.46
N ASN A 127 -4.44 -4.99 -13.49
CA ASN A 127 -5.44 -4.78 -12.44
C ASN A 127 -6.33 -6.01 -12.23
N LYS A 128 -6.77 -6.67 -13.31
CA LYS A 128 -7.54 -7.91 -13.21
C LYS A 128 -6.76 -9.02 -12.50
N ARG A 129 -5.47 -9.15 -12.80
CA ARG A 129 -4.59 -10.15 -12.16
C ARG A 129 -4.28 -9.79 -10.71
N LEU A 130 -4.04 -8.51 -10.39
CA LEU A 130 -3.84 -8.03 -9.02
C LEU A 130 -5.09 -8.22 -8.15
N HIS A 131 -6.28 -8.01 -8.71
CA HIS A 131 -7.53 -8.29 -8.00
C HIS A 131 -7.64 -9.77 -7.64
N LYS A 132 -7.42 -10.67 -8.60
CA LYS A 132 -7.40 -12.12 -8.34
C LYS A 132 -6.35 -12.50 -7.30
N LEU A 133 -5.13 -11.98 -7.43
CA LEU A 133 -4.06 -12.20 -6.46
C LEU A 133 -4.44 -11.74 -5.05
N SER A 134 -5.15 -10.62 -4.93
CA SER A 134 -5.61 -10.12 -3.63
C SER A 134 -6.56 -11.09 -2.93
N GLU A 135 -7.46 -11.72 -3.68
CA GLU A 135 -8.37 -12.75 -3.16
C GLU A 135 -7.59 -14.00 -2.70
N GLU A 136 -6.62 -14.45 -3.49
CA GLU A 136 -5.79 -15.62 -3.21
C GLU A 136 -4.87 -15.40 -1.98
N CYS A 137 -4.36 -14.19 -1.78
CA CYS A 137 -3.45 -13.84 -0.68
C CYS A 137 -4.16 -13.28 0.57
N GLY A 138 -5.49 -13.17 0.57
CA GLY A 138 -6.24 -12.59 1.68
C GLY A 138 -6.00 -11.08 1.88
N CYS A 139 -5.60 -10.37 0.81
CA CYS A 139 -5.44 -8.93 0.78
C CYS A 139 -6.75 -8.25 0.37
N ARG A 140 -6.84 -6.94 0.58
CA ARG A 140 -7.96 -6.13 0.09
C ARG A 140 -7.56 -5.42 -1.20
N PHE A 141 -8.42 -5.47 -2.22
CA PHE A 141 -8.21 -4.73 -3.46
C PHE A 141 -9.01 -3.43 -3.44
N ILE A 142 -8.34 -2.31 -3.73
CA ILE A 142 -8.94 -0.99 -3.83
C ILE A 142 -8.99 -0.59 -5.30
N LYS A 143 -10.17 -0.55 -5.88
CA LYS A 143 -10.36 -0.01 -7.22
C LYS A 143 -10.44 1.51 -7.14
N LEU A 144 -9.49 2.19 -7.78
CA LEU A 144 -9.54 3.64 -7.94
C LEU A 144 -10.68 4.04 -8.89
N ILE A 145 -11.37 5.12 -8.52
CA ILE A 145 -12.40 5.75 -9.34
C ILE A 145 -11.84 7.10 -9.77
N GLY A 146 -11.59 7.27 -11.08
CA GLY A 146 -10.95 8.46 -11.61
C GLY A 146 -9.43 8.48 -11.47
N ASN A 147 -8.80 9.51 -12.07
CA ASN A 147 -7.35 9.59 -12.24
C ASN A 147 -6.72 10.77 -11.47
N SER A 148 -7.55 11.65 -10.89
CA SER A 148 -7.05 12.82 -10.16
C SER A 148 -6.52 12.45 -8.77
N ILE A 149 -5.73 13.36 -8.19
CA ILE A 149 -5.29 13.25 -6.79
C ILE A 149 -6.51 13.25 -5.86
N CYS A 150 -7.51 14.08 -6.14
CA CYS A 150 -8.73 14.16 -5.34
C CYS A 150 -9.49 12.82 -5.34
N ASP A 151 -9.59 12.15 -6.48
CA ASP A 151 -10.24 10.84 -6.59
C ASP A 151 -9.47 9.78 -5.78
N PHE A 152 -8.14 9.78 -5.90
CA PHE A 152 -7.28 8.90 -5.12
C PHE A 152 -7.50 9.10 -3.61
N ILE A 153 -7.37 10.33 -3.14
CA ILE A 153 -7.51 10.67 -1.71
C ILE A 153 -8.92 10.33 -1.20
N SER A 154 -9.97 10.65 -1.96
CA SER A 154 -11.36 10.34 -1.60
C SER A 154 -11.58 8.84 -1.45
N THR A 155 -11.01 8.05 -2.35
CA THR A 155 -11.08 6.59 -2.30
C THR A 155 -10.35 6.06 -1.06
N ILE A 156 -9.12 6.50 -0.79
CA ILE A 156 -8.33 6.03 0.35
C ILE A 156 -8.99 6.41 1.69
N LYS A 157 -9.59 7.58 1.81
CA LYS A 157 -10.28 8.03 3.02
C LYS A 157 -11.36 7.04 3.48
N VAL A 158 -12.04 6.34 2.58
CA VAL A 158 -13.04 5.33 2.93
C VAL A 158 -12.42 4.20 3.75
N TYR A 159 -11.20 3.77 3.43
CA TYR A 159 -10.50 2.66 4.09
C TYR A 159 -9.77 3.07 5.37
N LEU A 160 -9.60 4.39 5.59
CA LEU A 160 -8.98 4.94 6.79
C LEU A 160 -10.00 5.27 7.89
N ARG A 161 -11.24 5.59 7.52
CA ARG A 161 -12.29 5.94 8.48
C ARG A 161 -12.55 4.76 9.40
N LYS A 162 -12.58 5.02 10.72
CA LYS A 162 -13.19 4.10 11.67
C LYS A 162 -14.69 4.13 11.42
N PHE A 163 -15.30 2.99 11.12
CA PHE A 163 -16.76 2.90 11.19
C PHE A 163 -17.17 3.23 12.63
N PRO A 164 -18.15 4.14 12.85
CA PRO A 164 -18.71 4.34 14.17
C PRO A 164 -19.17 2.98 14.72
N ILE A 165 -18.91 2.73 15.99
CA ILE A 165 -19.27 1.46 16.68
C ILE A 165 -20.75 1.11 16.46
N ASN A 166 -21.61 2.11 16.31
CA ASN A 166 -23.04 1.97 16.03
C ASN A 166 -23.37 1.29 14.67
N PHE A 167 -22.45 1.28 13.71
CA PHE A 167 -22.68 0.61 12.42
C PHE A 167 -22.48 -0.90 12.51
N VAL A 168 -21.60 -1.34 13.39
CA VAL A 168 -21.37 -2.77 13.65
C VAL A 168 -22.52 -3.36 14.47
N GLU A 169 -23.12 -2.59 15.37
CA GLU A 169 -24.34 -3.00 16.10
C GLU A 169 -25.56 -3.05 15.16
N ALA A 170 -25.73 -2.08 14.26
CA ALA A 170 -26.83 -2.08 13.30
C ALA A 170 -26.83 -3.30 12.36
N MET A 171 -25.64 -3.81 12.00
CA MET A 171 -25.51 -5.03 11.18
C MET A 171 -25.75 -6.35 11.97
N ARG A 172 -25.72 -6.33 13.30
CA ARG A 172 -26.01 -7.51 14.13
C ARG A 172 -27.50 -7.77 14.32
N TYR A 173 -28.36 -6.80 14.02
CA TYR A 173 -29.80 -6.85 14.21
C TYR A 173 -30.60 -6.75 12.90
N SER A 174 -29.94 -6.81 11.75
CA SER A 174 -30.56 -6.96 10.42
C SER A 174 -30.22 -8.35 9.84
#